data_cbbb230ecce81c07e76c0c9980ca552e
#
_entry.id   cbbb230ecce81c07e76c0c9980ca552e
#
_cell.length_a   1.000
_cell.length_b   1.000
_cell.length_c   1.000
_cell.angle_alpha   90.00
_cell.angle_beta   90.00
_cell.angle_gamma   90.00
#
_symmetry.space_group_name_H-M   'P 1'
#
loop_
_entity.id
_entity.type
_entity.pdbx_description
1 polymer ?
#
loop_
_entity_poly.entity_id
_entity_poly.type
_entity_poly.pdbx_seq_one_letter_code
_entity_poly.pdbx_strand_id
1 'polypeptide(L)'
;ASLTKNIEGLNMTEFGLLQSKGIIAFTDGTKTIQNTQLMSRIMNSSKDLGTLIMQHAEDYNLSKNGMINSGIIATKLGLSGIPDVAERIIIERDLTLLENIKCRYHISQISSGKSVEIIKERKEKVKFTTGVSINNLSLNENDIGDFRTFLKLSPPLRKEEDRVALVEGLKDQS
;
A
#
# COMPACT_ATOMS: atom_id res chain seq x y z
N ALA A 1 1.87 5.77 -15.60
CA ALA A 1 1.75 4.55 -16.41
C ALA A 1 1.74 3.31 -15.50
N SER A 2 1.47 2.12 -16.06
CA SER A 2 1.51 0.87 -15.29
C SER A 2 2.95 0.40 -15.05
N LEU A 3 3.17 -0.24 -13.89
CA LEU A 3 4.43 -0.93 -13.55
C LEU A 3 4.59 -2.18 -14.41
N THR A 4 3.50 -2.91 -14.62
CA THR A 4 3.53 -4.18 -15.36
C THR A 4 2.61 -4.16 -16.58
N LYS A 5 2.95 -4.97 -17.59
CA LYS A 5 2.15 -5.16 -18.80
C LYS A 5 0.77 -5.68 -18.39
N ASN A 6 -0.28 -5.06 -18.91
CA ASN A 6 -1.69 -5.37 -18.62
C ASN A 6 -2.07 -5.34 -17.13
N ILE A 7 -1.23 -4.75 -16.27
CA ILE A 7 -1.43 -4.73 -14.80
C ILE A 7 -1.55 -6.17 -14.24
N GLU A 8 -0.76 -7.09 -14.76
CA GLU A 8 -0.81 -8.51 -14.36
C GLU A 8 0.20 -8.87 -13.25
N GLY A 9 1.14 -7.99 -12.94
CA GLY A 9 2.18 -8.26 -11.94
C GLY A 9 3.24 -9.27 -12.37
N LEU A 10 3.35 -9.56 -13.66
CA LEU A 10 4.22 -10.62 -14.23
C LEU A 10 5.43 -10.05 -14.97
N ASN A 11 5.22 -9.11 -15.86
CA ASN A 11 6.25 -8.55 -16.71
C ASN A 11 6.27 -7.02 -16.63
N MET A 12 7.44 -6.44 -16.39
CA MET A 12 7.65 -5.00 -16.35
C MET A 12 7.31 -4.36 -17.71
N THR A 13 6.75 -3.12 -17.67
CA THR A 13 6.55 -2.29 -18.86
C THR A 13 7.88 -1.69 -19.34
N GLU A 14 7.86 -1.06 -20.51
CA GLU A 14 9.04 -0.41 -21.13
C GLU A 14 9.29 0.99 -20.50
N PHE A 15 9.84 1.03 -19.27
CA PHE A 15 10.01 2.25 -18.47
C PHE A 15 10.76 3.35 -19.24
N GLY A 16 11.88 3.02 -19.91
CA GLY A 16 12.64 4.00 -20.65
C GLY A 16 11.87 4.63 -21.81
N LEU A 17 11.10 3.83 -22.56
CA LEU A 17 10.26 4.32 -23.65
C LEU A 17 9.12 5.21 -23.10
N LEU A 18 8.49 4.80 -22.02
CA LEU A 18 7.40 5.56 -21.41
C LEU A 18 7.91 6.88 -20.80
N GLN A 19 9.05 6.82 -20.12
CA GLN A 19 9.71 8.01 -19.56
C GLN A 19 10.09 9.03 -20.68
N SER A 20 10.60 8.56 -21.82
CA SER A 20 10.90 9.45 -22.98
C SER A 20 9.66 10.13 -23.56
N LYS A 21 8.45 9.62 -23.26
CA LYS A 21 7.15 10.22 -23.61
C LYS A 21 6.58 11.11 -22.49
N GLY A 22 7.38 11.42 -21.47
CA GLY A 22 6.98 12.31 -20.38
C GLY A 22 6.33 11.62 -19.18
N ILE A 23 6.34 10.29 -19.08
CA ILE A 23 5.83 9.59 -17.92
C ILE A 23 6.84 9.74 -16.76
N ILE A 24 6.37 10.24 -15.63
CA ILE A 24 7.16 10.54 -14.43
C ILE A 24 6.89 9.59 -13.26
N ALA A 25 5.80 8.82 -13.31
CA ALA A 25 5.38 7.91 -12.25
C ALA A 25 4.73 6.65 -12.81
N PHE A 26 4.91 5.54 -12.08
CA PHE A 26 4.40 4.22 -12.43
C PHE A 26 3.65 3.59 -11.27
N THR A 27 2.50 2.96 -11.56
CA THR A 27 1.66 2.27 -10.57
C THR A 27 0.79 1.22 -11.26
N ASP A 28 0.53 0.10 -10.60
CA ASP A 28 -0.50 -0.86 -11.04
C ASP A 28 -1.86 -0.60 -10.33
N GLY A 29 -2.05 0.61 -9.81
CA GLY A 29 -3.28 1.02 -9.13
C GLY A 29 -3.46 0.29 -7.81
N THR A 30 -4.55 -0.46 -7.69
CA THR A 30 -4.86 -1.26 -6.50
C THR A 30 -4.22 -2.64 -6.50
N LYS A 31 -3.47 -3.00 -7.55
CA LYS A 31 -2.74 -4.28 -7.59
C LYS A 31 -1.32 -4.11 -7.09
N THR A 32 -0.94 -4.98 -6.18
CA THR A 32 0.41 -5.03 -5.61
C THR A 32 1.32 -5.93 -6.44
N ILE A 33 2.55 -5.52 -6.67
CA ILE A 33 3.59 -6.40 -7.22
C ILE A 33 3.96 -7.44 -6.16
N GLN A 34 3.48 -8.67 -6.31
CA GLN A 34 3.69 -9.75 -5.33
C GLN A 34 5.10 -10.35 -5.40
N ASN A 35 5.67 -10.45 -6.61
CA ASN A 35 6.98 -11.05 -6.83
C ASN A 35 8.10 -10.07 -6.43
N THR A 36 8.87 -10.44 -5.40
CA THR A 36 9.96 -9.62 -4.86
C THR A 36 11.09 -9.37 -5.87
N GLN A 37 11.42 -10.37 -6.71
CA GLN A 37 12.45 -10.21 -7.74
C GLN A 37 12.01 -9.20 -8.80
N LEU A 38 10.76 -9.27 -9.24
CA LEU A 38 10.18 -8.30 -10.17
C LEU A 38 10.19 -6.90 -9.56
N MET A 39 9.77 -6.75 -8.30
CA MET A 39 9.79 -5.46 -7.61
C MET A 39 11.20 -4.88 -7.51
N SER A 40 12.19 -5.69 -7.19
CA SER A 40 13.60 -5.26 -7.19
C SER A 40 14.07 -4.76 -8.56
N ARG A 41 13.71 -5.45 -9.64
CA ARG A 41 14.02 -5.02 -11.02
C ARG A 41 13.35 -3.70 -11.37
N ILE A 42 12.07 -3.55 -11.03
CA ILE A 42 11.29 -2.31 -11.21
C ILE A 42 11.96 -1.15 -10.48
N MET A 43 12.34 -1.33 -9.22
CA MET A 43 13.02 -0.31 -8.42
C MET A 43 14.37 0.11 -9.02
N ASN A 44 15.19 -0.84 -9.49
CA ASN A 44 16.45 -0.52 -10.15
C ASN A 44 16.24 0.29 -11.43
N SER A 45 15.31 -0.14 -12.30
CA SER A 45 14.98 0.62 -13.52
C SER A 45 14.46 2.02 -13.23
N SER A 46 13.62 2.16 -12.19
CA SER A 46 13.10 3.46 -11.76
C SER A 46 14.19 4.38 -11.22
N LYS A 47 15.16 3.84 -10.46
CA LYS A 47 16.33 4.58 -9.97
C LYS A 47 17.13 5.17 -11.14
N ASP A 48 17.46 4.36 -12.12
CA ASP A 48 18.30 4.77 -13.26
C ASP A 48 17.61 5.86 -14.11
N LEU A 49 16.29 5.84 -14.17
CA LEU A 49 15.48 6.79 -14.94
C LEU A 49 14.95 7.97 -14.10
N GLY A 50 15.14 7.98 -12.78
CA GLY A 50 14.65 9.03 -11.89
C GLY A 50 13.12 9.10 -11.75
N THR A 51 12.40 8.03 -12.12
CA THR A 51 10.93 7.98 -12.07
C THR A 51 10.42 7.61 -10.68
N LEU A 52 9.14 7.86 -10.41
CA LEU A 52 8.48 7.52 -9.14
C LEU A 52 7.73 6.19 -9.26
N ILE A 53 7.93 5.30 -8.30
CA ILE A 53 7.08 4.13 -8.10
C ILE A 53 6.02 4.44 -7.06
N MET A 54 4.76 4.14 -7.36
CA MET A 54 3.64 4.22 -6.42
C MET A 54 3.03 2.83 -6.26
N GLN A 55 3.07 2.28 -5.07
CA GLN A 55 2.62 0.91 -4.78
C GLN A 55 1.48 0.91 -3.78
N HIS A 56 0.40 0.23 -4.10
CA HIS A 56 -0.61 -0.21 -3.14
C HIS A 56 -0.05 -1.41 -2.38
N ALA A 57 0.05 -1.32 -1.05
CA ALA A 57 0.72 -2.33 -0.22
C ALA A 57 -0.31 -3.33 0.32
N GLU A 58 -0.48 -4.47 -0.37
CA GLU A 58 -1.40 -5.52 0.07
C GLU A 58 -0.93 -6.90 -0.44
N ASP A 59 -0.67 -7.85 0.47
CA ASP A 59 -0.41 -9.24 0.10
C ASP A 59 -1.70 -9.89 -0.40
N TYR A 60 -1.72 -10.29 -1.67
CA TYR A 60 -2.89 -10.86 -2.33
C TYR A 60 -3.34 -12.17 -1.69
N ASN A 61 -2.43 -13.03 -1.24
CA ASN A 61 -2.83 -14.34 -0.70
C ASN A 61 -3.52 -14.21 0.65
N LEU A 62 -3.18 -13.18 1.42
CA LEU A 62 -3.83 -12.88 2.70
C LEU A 62 -5.13 -12.10 2.56
N SER A 63 -5.34 -11.38 1.45
CA SER A 63 -6.46 -10.44 1.28
C SER A 63 -7.52 -10.88 0.26
N LYS A 64 -7.19 -11.76 -0.70
CA LYS A 64 -7.99 -12.07 -1.90
C LYS A 64 -9.47 -12.40 -1.70
N ASN A 65 -9.86 -12.91 -0.55
CA ASN A 65 -11.24 -13.23 -0.22
C ASN A 65 -11.82 -12.30 0.86
N GLY A 66 -11.05 -11.31 1.28
CA GLY A 66 -11.44 -10.39 2.34
C GLY A 66 -12.44 -9.34 1.87
N MET A 67 -13.31 -8.96 2.77
CA MET A 67 -14.36 -7.96 2.52
C MET A 67 -14.21 -6.73 3.41
N ILE A 68 -13.72 -6.93 4.63
CA ILE A 68 -13.57 -5.92 5.67
C ILE A 68 -12.31 -6.19 6.50
N ASN A 69 -12.01 -5.36 7.49
CA ASN A 69 -10.94 -5.63 8.44
C ASN A 69 -11.13 -6.96 9.17
N SER A 70 -10.05 -7.72 9.36
CA SER A 70 -10.07 -8.95 10.16
C SER A 70 -10.26 -8.63 11.65
N GLY A 71 -11.30 -9.17 12.27
CA GLY A 71 -11.60 -8.92 13.67
C GLY A 71 -13.02 -9.29 14.09
N ILE A 72 -13.43 -8.75 15.23
CA ILE A 72 -14.73 -9.05 15.85
C ILE A 72 -15.90 -8.67 14.93
N ILE A 73 -15.81 -7.54 14.23
CA ILE A 73 -16.86 -7.06 13.31
C ILE A 73 -17.00 -8.04 12.15
N ALA A 74 -15.90 -8.48 11.54
CA ALA A 74 -15.93 -9.49 10.47
C ALA A 74 -16.64 -10.77 10.93
N THR A 75 -16.29 -11.27 12.12
CA THR A 75 -16.90 -12.47 12.70
C THR A 75 -18.38 -12.29 12.95
N LYS A 76 -18.82 -11.15 13.52
CA LYS A 76 -20.24 -10.86 13.76
C LYS A 76 -21.07 -10.79 12.48
N LEU A 77 -20.49 -10.24 11.41
CA LEU A 77 -21.14 -10.11 10.11
C LEU A 77 -21.02 -11.38 9.25
N GLY A 78 -20.26 -12.39 9.69
CA GLY A 78 -19.99 -13.60 8.89
C GLY A 78 -19.19 -13.34 7.62
N LEU A 79 -18.35 -12.28 7.62
CA LEU A 79 -17.53 -11.87 6.48
C LEU A 79 -16.06 -12.26 6.65
N SER A 80 -15.41 -12.56 5.52
CA SER A 80 -13.96 -12.80 5.51
C SER A 80 -13.21 -11.49 5.77
N GLY A 81 -12.23 -11.53 6.68
CA GLY A 81 -11.42 -10.38 7.06
C GLY A 81 -10.12 -10.26 6.28
N ILE A 82 -9.68 -9.03 6.06
CA ILE A 82 -8.34 -8.68 5.55
C ILE A 82 -7.46 -8.33 6.76
N PRO A 83 -6.47 -9.14 7.12
CA PRO A 83 -5.61 -8.85 8.27
C PRO A 83 -4.67 -7.67 7.98
N ASP A 84 -4.31 -6.90 9.01
CA ASP A 84 -3.35 -5.79 8.90
C ASP A 84 -1.97 -6.25 8.42
N VAL A 85 -1.59 -7.48 8.73
CA VAL A 85 -0.32 -8.08 8.30
C VAL A 85 -0.19 -8.16 6.78
N ALA A 86 -1.30 -8.22 6.02
CA ALA A 86 -1.27 -8.20 4.56
C ALA A 86 -0.65 -6.89 4.01
N GLU A 87 -0.93 -5.77 4.67
CA GLU A 87 -0.36 -4.46 4.35
C GLU A 87 1.11 -4.38 4.81
N ARG A 88 1.37 -4.74 6.06
CA ARG A 88 2.70 -4.62 6.69
C ARG A 88 3.80 -5.41 5.99
N ILE A 89 3.53 -6.65 5.61
CA ILE A 89 4.51 -7.51 4.91
C ILE A 89 5.02 -6.84 3.63
N ILE A 90 4.12 -6.26 2.85
CA ILE A 90 4.50 -5.58 1.61
C ILE A 90 5.28 -4.30 1.89
N ILE A 91 4.86 -3.51 2.88
CA ILE A 91 5.58 -2.30 3.29
C ILE A 91 7.01 -2.66 3.73
N GLU A 92 7.17 -3.61 4.64
CA GLU A 92 8.50 -4.03 5.14
C GLU A 92 9.39 -4.57 4.02
N ARG A 93 8.84 -5.41 3.13
CA ARG A 93 9.56 -5.93 1.97
C ARG A 93 10.09 -4.80 1.09
N ASP A 94 9.21 -3.88 0.73
CA ASP A 94 9.55 -2.81 -0.22
C ASP A 94 10.51 -1.80 0.41
N LEU A 95 10.35 -1.44 1.67
CA LEU A 95 11.29 -0.57 2.37
C LEU A 95 12.66 -1.24 2.55
N THR A 96 12.72 -2.56 2.78
CA THR A 96 13.97 -3.31 2.83
C THR A 96 14.70 -3.30 1.47
N LEU A 97 13.99 -3.45 0.37
CA LEU A 97 14.57 -3.29 -0.97
C LEU A 97 15.07 -1.86 -1.20
N LEU A 98 14.27 -0.89 -0.78
CA LEU A 98 14.55 0.54 -0.96
C LEU A 98 15.80 0.99 -0.22
N GLU A 99 16.14 0.43 0.94
CA GLU A 99 17.39 0.71 1.69
C GLU A 99 18.63 0.49 0.82
N ASN A 100 18.61 -0.54 -0.04
CA ASN A 100 19.74 -0.87 -0.91
C ASN A 100 19.66 -0.14 -2.25
N ILE A 101 18.47 -0.04 -2.85
CA ILE A 101 18.29 0.45 -4.22
C ILE A 101 18.24 1.98 -4.27
N LYS A 102 17.56 2.63 -3.31
CA LYS A 102 17.43 4.10 -3.19
C LYS A 102 16.77 4.76 -4.42
N CYS A 103 15.63 4.25 -4.88
CA CYS A 103 14.79 4.89 -5.89
C CYS A 103 13.75 5.83 -5.26
N ARG A 104 13.02 6.57 -6.08
CA ARG A 104 11.86 7.35 -5.64
C ARG A 104 10.67 6.42 -5.43
N TYR A 105 10.12 6.39 -4.22
CA TYR A 105 9.08 5.45 -3.83
C TYR A 105 7.96 6.11 -3.03
N HIS A 106 6.71 5.69 -3.29
CA HIS A 106 5.51 6.15 -2.59
C HIS A 106 4.63 4.95 -2.21
N ILE A 107 4.30 4.84 -0.93
CA ILE A 107 3.30 3.90 -0.43
C ILE A 107 1.94 4.57 -0.56
N SER A 108 1.09 4.07 -1.47
CA SER A 108 -0.08 4.81 -1.92
C SER A 108 -1.15 5.00 -0.86
N GLN A 109 -1.47 3.99 -0.07
CA GLN A 109 -2.57 4.05 0.89
C GLN A 109 -2.29 3.10 2.04
N ILE A 110 -1.99 3.65 3.22
CA ILE A 110 -1.89 2.88 4.45
C ILE A 110 -3.20 2.92 5.23
N SER A 111 -3.44 1.91 6.03
CA SER A 111 -4.67 1.80 6.83
C SER A 111 -4.44 1.39 8.28
N SER A 112 -3.29 0.85 8.62
CA SER A 112 -2.99 0.25 9.92
C SER A 112 -2.08 1.14 10.76
N GLY A 113 -2.35 1.25 12.06
CA GLY A 113 -1.48 1.92 13.02
C GLY A 113 -0.08 1.30 13.10
N LYS A 114 0.01 -0.03 12.97
CA LYS A 114 1.30 -0.73 12.92
C LYS A 114 2.10 -0.40 11.66
N SER A 115 1.43 -0.08 10.55
CA SER A 115 2.11 0.44 9.36
C SER A 115 2.71 1.82 9.62
N VAL A 116 2.02 2.67 10.39
CA VAL A 116 2.56 3.97 10.82
C VAL A 116 3.83 3.80 11.65
N GLU A 117 3.86 2.84 12.58
CA GLU A 117 5.05 2.53 13.40
C GLU A 117 6.24 2.12 12.51
N ILE A 118 6.03 1.19 11.57
CA ILE A 118 7.06 0.78 10.61
C ILE A 118 7.58 1.97 9.81
N ILE A 119 6.69 2.82 9.32
CA ILE A 119 7.03 4.01 8.54
C ILE A 119 7.88 4.97 9.36
N LYS A 120 7.53 5.25 10.62
CA LYS A 120 8.31 6.11 11.53
C LYS A 120 9.74 5.60 11.70
N GLU A 121 9.89 4.31 12.00
CA GLU A 121 11.22 3.69 12.17
C GLU A 121 12.08 3.73 10.90
N ARG A 122 11.46 3.61 9.72
CA ARG A 122 12.17 3.53 8.46
C ARG A 122 12.48 4.89 7.84
N LYS A 123 11.71 5.95 8.15
CA LYS A 123 11.94 7.30 7.61
C LYS A 123 13.30 7.89 7.94
N GLU A 124 13.89 7.51 9.06
CA GLU A 124 15.25 7.93 9.44
C GLU A 124 16.33 7.31 8.54
N LYS A 125 16.05 6.14 7.94
CA LYS A 125 17.01 5.36 7.15
C LYS A 125 16.84 5.54 5.65
N VAL A 126 15.60 5.72 5.19
CA VAL A 126 15.24 5.69 3.77
C VAL A 126 14.29 6.83 3.42
N LYS A 127 14.49 7.43 2.24
CA LYS A 127 13.60 8.48 1.74
C LYS A 127 12.46 7.87 0.92
N PHE A 128 11.25 8.05 1.37
CA PHE A 128 10.02 7.71 0.67
C PHE A 128 8.88 8.62 1.13
N THR A 129 7.74 8.53 0.47
CA THR A 129 6.51 9.22 0.86
C THR A 129 5.38 8.23 1.06
N THR A 130 4.38 8.61 1.84
CA THR A 130 3.24 7.78 2.18
C THR A 130 1.95 8.55 1.98
N GLY A 131 0.91 7.87 1.53
CA GLY A 131 -0.44 8.39 1.43
C GLY A 131 -1.42 7.66 2.34
N VAL A 132 -2.50 8.34 2.70
CA VAL A 132 -3.63 7.78 3.44
C VAL A 132 -4.93 8.26 2.82
N SER A 133 -5.94 7.39 2.77
CA SER A 133 -7.27 7.77 2.28
C SER A 133 -8.00 8.61 3.31
N ILE A 134 -8.74 9.62 2.86
CA ILE A 134 -9.64 10.40 3.72
C ILE A 134 -10.66 9.52 4.45
N ASN A 135 -11.07 8.41 3.83
CA ASN A 135 -11.96 7.45 4.45
C ASN A 135 -11.34 6.83 5.71
N ASN A 136 -10.06 6.42 5.63
CA ASN A 136 -9.34 5.83 6.77
C ASN A 136 -9.00 6.85 7.87
N LEU A 137 -9.00 8.15 7.55
CA LEU A 137 -8.85 9.22 8.56
C LEU A 137 -10.17 9.55 9.25
N SER A 138 -11.31 9.37 8.57
CA SER A 138 -12.62 9.85 9.03
C SER A 138 -13.51 8.74 9.58
N LEU A 139 -13.34 7.50 9.13
CA LEU A 139 -14.19 6.35 9.42
C LEU A 139 -13.37 5.18 9.97
N ASN A 140 -14.06 4.27 10.69
CA ASN A 140 -13.49 3.02 11.18
C ASN A 140 -14.42 1.82 10.90
N GLU A 141 -14.03 0.61 11.28
CA GLU A 141 -14.78 -0.61 10.99
C GLU A 141 -16.22 -0.65 11.59
N ASN A 142 -16.50 0.14 12.65
CA ASN A 142 -17.85 0.20 13.23
C ASN A 142 -18.84 0.93 12.33
N ASP A 143 -18.35 1.85 11.47
CA ASP A 143 -19.20 2.59 10.54
C ASP A 143 -19.83 1.69 9.46
N ILE A 144 -19.30 0.47 9.27
CA ILE A 144 -19.84 -0.52 8.33
C ILE A 144 -21.26 -0.90 8.74
N GLY A 145 -21.58 -0.93 10.05
CA GLY A 145 -22.91 -1.21 10.57
C GLY A 145 -23.51 -2.48 9.97
N ASP A 146 -24.77 -2.42 9.60
CA ASP A 146 -25.50 -3.55 9.02
C ASP A 146 -25.29 -3.63 7.49
N PHE A 147 -24.09 -4.10 7.09
CA PHE A 147 -23.73 -4.35 5.69
C PHE A 147 -23.80 -3.15 4.74
N ARG A 148 -23.25 -2.00 5.12
CA ARG A 148 -23.11 -0.85 4.21
C ARG A 148 -22.08 -1.15 3.13
N THR A 149 -22.51 -1.68 1.99
CA THR A 149 -21.66 -2.16 0.89
C THR A 149 -20.75 -1.09 0.28
N PHE A 150 -21.16 0.18 0.32
CA PHE A 150 -20.33 1.30 -0.16
C PHE A 150 -19.10 1.58 0.73
N LEU A 151 -19.02 0.97 1.93
CA LEU A 151 -17.85 1.00 2.80
C LEU A 151 -16.92 -0.21 2.60
N LYS A 152 -17.15 -1.03 1.57
CA LYS A 152 -16.18 -2.03 1.12
C LYS A 152 -15.03 -1.31 0.39
N LEU A 153 -13.97 -1.02 1.14
CA LEU A 153 -12.81 -0.26 0.66
C LEU A 153 -11.56 -1.15 0.57
N SER A 154 -10.60 -0.74 -0.24
CA SER A 154 -9.25 -1.29 -0.26
C SER A 154 -8.25 -0.12 -0.21
N PRO A 155 -7.44 -0.04 0.87
CA PRO A 155 -7.46 -0.90 2.05
C PRO A 155 -8.75 -0.75 2.86
N PRO A 156 -9.12 -1.74 3.70
CA PRO A 156 -10.35 -1.69 4.47
C PRO A 156 -10.32 -0.64 5.57
N LEU A 157 -11.49 -0.23 6.05
CA LEU A 157 -11.60 0.51 7.29
C LEU A 157 -11.13 -0.37 8.45
N ARG A 158 -10.19 0.11 9.24
CA ARG A 158 -9.60 -0.60 10.38
C ARG A 158 -10.29 -0.20 11.69
N LYS A 159 -9.73 -0.62 12.81
CA LYS A 159 -10.21 -0.24 14.14
C LYS A 159 -10.05 1.27 14.38
N GLU A 160 -10.74 1.78 15.41
CA GLU A 160 -10.59 3.17 15.85
C GLU A 160 -9.15 3.51 16.25
N GLU A 161 -8.45 2.57 16.88
CA GLU A 161 -7.03 2.73 17.26
C GLU A 161 -6.14 2.99 16.03
N ASP A 162 -6.40 2.27 14.92
CA ASP A 162 -5.68 2.46 13.66
C ASP A 162 -5.98 3.84 13.06
N ARG A 163 -7.27 4.24 13.06
CA ARG A 163 -7.67 5.57 12.57
C ARG A 163 -6.99 6.70 13.34
N VAL A 164 -6.96 6.60 14.67
CA VAL A 164 -6.28 7.58 15.53
C VAL A 164 -4.79 7.62 15.22
N ALA A 165 -4.13 6.47 15.09
CA ALA A 165 -2.71 6.38 14.74
C ALA A 165 -2.40 7.04 13.38
N LEU A 166 -3.28 6.86 12.37
CA LEU A 166 -3.14 7.50 11.05
C LEU A 166 -3.26 9.03 11.15
N VAL A 167 -4.22 9.53 11.95
CA VAL A 167 -4.40 10.98 12.16
C VAL A 167 -3.17 11.59 12.87
N GLU A 168 -2.66 10.93 13.91
CA GLU A 168 -1.45 11.40 14.61
C GLU A 168 -0.21 11.33 13.69
N GLY A 169 -0.06 10.24 12.90
CA GLY A 169 1.01 10.12 11.91
C GLY A 169 0.98 11.24 10.85
N LEU A 170 -0.21 11.70 10.46
CA LEU A 170 -0.35 12.84 9.55
C LEU A 170 0.05 14.17 10.21
N LYS A 171 -0.27 14.36 11.49
CA LYS A 171 0.08 15.59 12.25
C LYS A 171 1.57 15.71 12.49
N ASP A 172 2.23 14.62 12.84
CA ASP A 172 3.67 14.60 13.11
C ASP A 172 4.53 14.40 11.85
N GLN A 173 3.89 14.35 10.69
CA GLN A 173 4.53 14.20 9.36
C GLN A 173 5.32 12.89 9.21
N SER A 174 4.92 11.85 9.90
CA SER A 174 5.52 10.51 9.79
C SER A 174 5.14 9.77 8.49
#